data_03ca07f0146c3e8e93091713cf28066d
#
_entry.id   03ca07f0146c3e8e93091713cf28066d
#
_cell.length_a   1.000
_cell.length_b   1.000
_cell.length_c   1.000
_cell.angle_alpha   90.00
_cell.angle_beta   90.00
_cell.angle_gamma   90.00
#
_symmetry.space_group_name_H-M   'P 1'
#
loop_
_entity.id
_entity.type
_entity.pdbx_description
1 polymer ?
#
loop_
_entity_poly.entity_id
_entity_poly.type
_entity_poly.pdbx_seq_one_letter_code
_entity_poly.pdbx_strand_id
1 'polypeptide(L)'
;MRPGHTVSSDDPSSAELQQLITKVQRQGSLGIKLLGGHYPLTVAATARAIRAAAELGAYTAFNAGTAAHGSNIEGMLEAVELADGNPLHLAHINAYCRGTVLPEAEETELALKALAANPNISCESYLSPLNGTSAEIIDGLPGSMVTRRCLKTGGFTEDEAGMEAALLSGWAHVNYPQGQEMTLLTGEAARDYWRGQQTLVSVSFAVNPVGPRVRLATAKKADGSFAVDAVSTDGGGIPRNVLLPAGLALVDLGGLSLQELVAKISYQPARLLGLANKGSLTAGRDADITIVDRLQRSAFATIIGGQVCYMGGKVLGRGGRIITTAAGADYVRSQGLEPLVVDLADSSLLQKAQKR
;
A
#
# COMPACT_ATOMS: atom_id res chain seq x y z
N MET A 1 13.02 1.26 2.67
CA MET A 1 14.49 1.50 2.73
C MET A 1 15.10 1.10 1.39
N ARG A 2 16.13 1.80 0.96
CA ARG A 2 16.85 1.56 -0.31
C ARG A 2 18.36 1.55 -0.05
N PRO A 3 19.06 0.43 -0.33
CA PRO A 3 20.52 0.34 -0.23
C PRO A 3 21.22 1.42 -1.05
N GLY A 4 22.34 1.93 -0.55
CA GLY A 4 23.09 3.03 -1.18
C GLY A 4 22.45 4.42 -1.11
N HIS A 5 21.25 4.55 -0.51
CA HIS A 5 20.55 5.83 -0.35
C HIS A 5 20.09 6.08 1.09
N THR A 6 19.20 5.23 1.61
CA THR A 6 18.70 5.37 2.99
C THR A 6 19.48 4.54 3.99
N VAL A 7 20.11 3.47 3.53
CA VAL A 7 21.05 2.61 4.26
C VAL A 7 22.31 2.41 3.41
N SER A 8 23.44 2.11 4.06
CA SER A 8 24.74 2.04 3.41
C SER A 8 24.84 0.89 2.38
N SER A 9 24.21 -0.24 2.67
CA SER A 9 24.21 -1.44 1.82
C SER A 9 22.91 -2.21 1.96
N ASP A 10 22.82 -3.37 1.33
CA ASP A 10 21.72 -4.35 1.51
C ASP A 10 21.84 -5.15 2.82
N ASP A 11 22.95 -4.99 3.56
CA ASP A 11 23.18 -5.63 4.86
C ASP A 11 23.56 -4.60 5.97
N PRO A 12 22.68 -3.60 6.26
CA PRO A 12 22.96 -2.61 7.29
C PRO A 12 23.04 -3.24 8.70
N SER A 13 23.92 -2.69 9.53
CA SER A 13 24.06 -3.11 10.93
C SER A 13 22.83 -2.72 11.78
N SER A 14 22.65 -3.38 12.93
CA SER A 14 21.61 -3.01 13.90
C SER A 14 21.73 -1.56 14.37
N ALA A 15 22.96 -1.07 14.59
CA ALA A 15 23.21 0.30 15.00
C ALA A 15 22.79 1.32 13.92
N GLU A 16 23.10 1.05 12.66
CA GLU A 16 22.68 1.89 11.54
C GLU A 16 21.15 1.93 11.42
N LEU A 17 20.49 0.79 11.54
CA LEU A 17 19.03 0.69 11.49
C LEU A 17 18.35 1.46 12.63
N GLN A 18 18.84 1.33 13.85
CA GLN A 18 18.32 2.08 15.01
C GLN A 18 18.51 3.59 14.85
N GLN A 19 19.69 4.03 14.36
CA GLN A 19 19.95 5.44 14.05
C GLN A 19 19.00 5.97 12.96
N LEU A 20 18.82 5.21 11.89
CA LEU A 20 17.88 5.57 10.81
C LEU A 20 16.45 5.72 11.33
N ILE A 21 15.94 4.72 12.06
CA ILE A 21 14.58 4.73 12.60
C ILE A 21 14.38 5.94 13.51
N THR A 22 15.30 6.17 14.46
CA THR A 22 15.23 7.33 15.36
C THR A 22 15.25 8.65 14.58
N LYS A 23 16.11 8.75 13.56
CA LYS A 23 16.22 9.94 12.71
C LYS A 23 14.89 10.22 11.98
N VAL A 24 14.32 9.22 11.32
CA VAL A 24 13.09 9.43 10.52
C VAL A 24 11.88 9.69 11.40
N GLN A 25 11.81 9.11 12.61
CA GLN A 25 10.76 9.44 13.58
C GLN A 25 10.85 10.92 14.01
N ARG A 26 12.05 11.42 14.29
CA ARG A 26 12.28 12.86 14.58
C ARG A 26 11.95 13.78 13.38
N GLN A 27 11.97 13.25 12.15
CA GLN A 27 11.59 13.93 10.92
C GLN A 27 10.09 13.74 10.57
N GLY A 28 9.27 13.27 11.50
CA GLY A 28 7.82 13.17 11.34
C GLY A 28 7.30 11.83 10.83
N SER A 29 8.14 10.85 10.54
CA SER A 29 7.71 9.51 10.15
C SER A 29 7.20 8.71 11.35
N LEU A 30 6.20 7.84 11.14
CA LEU A 30 5.78 6.86 12.15
C LEU A 30 6.76 5.69 12.30
N GLY A 31 7.62 5.47 11.29
CA GLY A 31 8.57 4.37 11.28
C GLY A 31 9.20 4.17 9.91
N ILE A 32 9.33 2.93 9.48
CA ILE A 32 10.04 2.54 8.26
C ILE A 32 9.19 1.72 7.31
N LYS A 33 9.52 1.80 6.01
CA LYS A 33 9.01 0.89 4.98
C LYS A 33 10.15 0.08 4.39
N LEU A 34 10.03 -1.25 4.47
CA LEU A 34 10.88 -2.20 3.75
C LEU A 34 10.33 -2.38 2.34
N LEU A 35 11.21 -2.31 1.33
CA LEU A 35 10.86 -2.36 -0.09
C LEU A 35 11.44 -3.63 -0.74
N GLY A 36 11.23 -4.79 -0.13
CA GLY A 36 11.82 -6.05 -0.56
C GLY A 36 11.49 -6.43 -2.01
N GLY A 37 10.30 -6.10 -2.49
CA GLY A 37 9.92 -6.34 -3.88
C GLY A 37 10.71 -5.51 -4.91
N HIS A 38 11.30 -4.37 -4.49
CA HIS A 38 12.04 -3.45 -5.36
C HIS A 38 13.54 -3.38 -5.03
N TYR A 39 13.86 -3.29 -3.75
CA TYR A 39 15.21 -3.08 -3.22
C TYR A 39 15.40 -3.98 -1.99
N PRO A 40 15.54 -5.29 -2.18
CA PRO A 40 15.65 -6.22 -1.07
C PRO A 40 16.91 -5.95 -0.23
N LEU A 41 16.76 -6.04 1.07
CA LEU A 41 17.86 -6.25 1.99
C LEU A 41 18.18 -7.75 2.06
N THR A 42 19.32 -8.09 2.67
CA THR A 42 19.56 -9.50 3.02
C THR A 42 18.48 -10.00 3.97
N VAL A 43 18.26 -11.30 4.01
CA VAL A 43 17.29 -11.94 4.91
C VAL A 43 17.59 -11.55 6.37
N ALA A 44 18.87 -11.62 6.77
CA ALA A 44 19.30 -11.25 8.11
C ALA A 44 19.08 -9.76 8.43
N ALA A 45 19.36 -8.86 7.48
CA ALA A 45 19.12 -7.43 7.65
C ALA A 45 17.64 -7.07 7.70
N THR A 46 16.79 -7.78 6.93
CA THR A 46 15.33 -7.63 7.00
C THR A 46 14.81 -7.99 8.39
N ALA A 47 15.20 -9.12 8.95
CA ALA A 47 14.84 -9.52 10.32
C ALA A 47 15.33 -8.52 11.37
N ARG A 48 16.60 -8.04 11.23
CA ARG A 48 17.16 -6.99 12.11
C ARG A 48 16.35 -5.70 12.05
N ALA A 49 15.92 -5.27 10.85
CA ALA A 49 15.16 -4.04 10.67
C ALA A 49 13.77 -4.12 11.32
N ILE A 50 13.07 -5.24 11.16
CA ILE A 50 11.77 -5.48 11.82
C ILE A 50 11.93 -5.46 13.35
N ARG A 51 12.93 -6.16 13.89
CA ARG A 51 13.20 -6.19 15.31
C ARG A 51 13.58 -4.82 15.87
N ALA A 52 14.50 -4.10 15.22
CA ALA A 52 14.91 -2.75 15.63
C ALA A 52 13.73 -1.77 15.67
N ALA A 53 12.83 -1.86 14.69
CA ALA A 53 11.62 -1.03 14.68
C ALA A 53 10.67 -1.39 15.84
N ALA A 54 10.48 -2.67 16.12
CA ALA A 54 9.64 -3.13 17.23
C ALA A 54 10.20 -2.67 18.59
N GLU A 55 11.53 -2.79 18.80
CA GLU A 55 12.23 -2.32 20.01
C GLU A 55 12.08 -0.82 20.23
N LEU A 56 12.02 -0.02 19.15
CA LEU A 56 11.84 1.43 19.18
C LEU A 56 10.37 1.87 19.14
N GLY A 57 9.42 0.95 19.19
CA GLY A 57 8.00 1.26 19.08
C GLY A 57 7.63 1.94 17.76
N ALA A 58 8.36 1.67 16.69
CA ALA A 58 8.16 2.25 15.37
C ALA A 58 7.25 1.36 14.50
N TYR A 59 6.43 2.00 13.65
CA TYR A 59 5.60 1.29 12.68
C TYR A 59 6.47 0.69 11.57
N THR A 60 6.26 -0.57 11.25
CA THR A 60 6.96 -1.23 10.14
C THR A 60 5.97 -1.66 9.09
N ALA A 61 6.08 -1.08 7.89
CA ALA A 61 5.38 -1.55 6.69
C ALA A 61 6.35 -2.33 5.81
N PHE A 62 5.93 -3.47 5.25
CA PHE A 62 6.75 -4.28 4.39
C PHE A 62 6.05 -4.61 3.07
N ASN A 63 6.59 -4.10 1.97
CA ASN A 63 6.37 -4.65 0.65
C ASN A 63 7.23 -5.91 0.55
N ALA A 64 6.65 -7.06 0.90
CA ALA A 64 7.37 -8.31 1.04
C ALA A 64 8.02 -8.75 -0.28
N GLY A 65 9.14 -9.41 -0.12
CA GLY A 65 9.97 -9.92 -1.21
C GLY A 65 11.43 -9.93 -0.78
N THR A 66 12.18 -10.85 -1.32
CA THR A 66 13.61 -11.01 -1.10
C THR A 66 14.33 -11.12 -2.43
N ALA A 67 15.65 -11.14 -2.40
CA ALA A 67 16.46 -11.39 -3.59
C ALA A 67 16.20 -12.81 -4.16
N ALA A 68 15.86 -13.78 -3.29
CA ALA A 68 15.59 -15.16 -3.69
C ALA A 68 14.18 -15.32 -4.30
N HIS A 69 13.15 -14.87 -3.60
CA HIS A 69 11.75 -15.13 -3.96
C HIS A 69 11.06 -13.95 -4.66
N GLY A 70 11.54 -12.74 -4.43
CA GLY A 70 10.90 -11.53 -4.94
C GLY A 70 9.54 -11.25 -4.26
N SER A 71 8.69 -10.47 -4.95
CA SER A 71 7.36 -10.08 -4.43
C SER A 71 6.29 -11.04 -4.94
N ASN A 72 6.19 -12.21 -4.32
CA ASN A 72 5.24 -13.29 -4.61
C ASN A 72 4.83 -13.98 -3.30
N ILE A 73 4.10 -15.09 -3.36
CA ILE A 73 3.64 -15.82 -2.18
C ILE A 73 4.78 -16.35 -1.32
N GLU A 74 5.88 -16.83 -1.93
CA GLU A 74 7.05 -17.32 -1.19
C GLU A 74 7.73 -16.19 -0.40
N GLY A 75 7.95 -15.03 -1.04
CA GLY A 75 8.48 -13.85 -0.37
C GLY A 75 7.55 -13.30 0.72
N MET A 76 6.24 -13.44 0.58
CA MET A 76 5.28 -13.11 1.63
C MET A 76 5.39 -14.06 2.83
N LEU A 77 5.47 -15.37 2.60
CA LEU A 77 5.62 -16.35 3.66
C LEU A 77 6.95 -16.17 4.41
N GLU A 78 8.04 -15.94 3.69
CA GLU A 78 9.33 -15.59 4.30
C GLU A 78 9.25 -14.32 5.15
N ALA A 79 8.54 -13.27 4.69
CA ALA A 79 8.35 -12.05 5.47
C ALA A 79 7.61 -12.30 6.78
N VAL A 80 6.64 -13.21 6.80
CA VAL A 80 5.94 -13.65 8.03
C VAL A 80 6.88 -14.35 8.99
N GLU A 81 7.75 -15.23 8.49
CA GLU A 81 8.77 -15.91 9.31
C GLU A 81 9.78 -14.92 9.89
N LEU A 82 10.26 -13.97 9.07
CA LEU A 82 11.22 -12.95 9.48
C LEU A 82 10.66 -11.97 10.52
N ALA A 83 9.34 -11.82 10.58
CA ALA A 83 8.70 -11.03 11.63
C ALA A 83 8.91 -11.66 13.02
N ASP A 84 9.06 -12.97 13.13
CA ASP A 84 9.38 -13.69 14.39
C ASP A 84 8.56 -13.19 15.59
N GLY A 85 7.24 -13.03 15.39
CA GLY A 85 6.32 -12.51 16.39
C GLY A 85 6.34 -10.99 16.60
N ASN A 86 7.26 -10.25 15.98
CA ASN A 86 7.25 -8.79 16.02
C ASN A 86 6.08 -8.22 15.19
N PRO A 87 5.55 -7.03 15.56
CA PRO A 87 4.49 -6.40 14.82
C PRO A 87 4.95 -6.02 13.41
N LEU A 88 4.20 -6.43 12.40
CA LEU A 88 4.51 -6.16 11.01
C LEU A 88 3.23 -5.86 10.21
N HIS A 89 3.24 -4.78 9.44
CA HIS A 89 2.22 -4.49 8.45
C HIS A 89 2.67 -5.00 7.08
N LEU A 90 2.03 -6.07 6.59
CA LEU A 90 2.23 -6.55 5.22
C LEU A 90 1.39 -5.71 4.26
N ALA A 91 2.07 -4.88 3.48
CA ALA A 91 1.42 -3.99 2.54
C ALA A 91 0.81 -4.76 1.36
N HIS A 92 -0.35 -4.29 0.87
CA HIS A 92 -1.00 -4.71 -0.38
C HIS A 92 -0.98 -6.22 -0.64
N ILE A 93 -1.56 -7.01 0.27
CA ILE A 93 -1.50 -8.49 0.30
C ILE A 93 -1.81 -9.17 -1.05
N ASN A 94 -2.65 -8.56 -1.89
CA ASN A 94 -2.97 -9.02 -3.24
C ASN A 94 -1.74 -9.17 -4.15
N ALA A 95 -0.71 -8.35 -3.92
CA ALA A 95 0.49 -8.36 -4.74
C ALA A 95 1.24 -9.71 -4.71
N TYR A 96 0.98 -10.52 -3.69
CA TYR A 96 1.62 -11.82 -3.49
C TYR A 96 0.79 -13.00 -4.00
N CYS A 97 -0.46 -12.75 -4.44
CA CYS A 97 -1.43 -13.79 -4.84
C CYS A 97 -1.84 -13.60 -6.31
N ARG A 98 -0.86 -13.49 -7.22
CA ARG A 98 -1.10 -13.22 -8.65
C ARG A 98 -1.03 -14.46 -9.54
N GLY A 99 -0.86 -15.63 -8.96
CA GLY A 99 -0.70 -16.86 -9.72
C GLY A 99 0.70 -17.01 -10.35
N THR A 100 1.73 -16.46 -9.71
CA THR A 100 3.11 -16.45 -10.26
C THR A 100 3.94 -17.65 -9.81
N VAL A 101 3.57 -18.34 -8.76
CA VAL A 101 4.23 -19.52 -8.20
C VAL A 101 3.28 -20.71 -8.24
N LEU A 102 2.05 -20.51 -7.74
CA LEU A 102 0.95 -21.48 -7.72
C LEU A 102 -0.29 -20.84 -8.35
N PRO A 103 -1.35 -21.60 -8.65
CA PRO A 103 -2.63 -21.01 -9.01
C PRO A 103 -3.08 -19.93 -8.02
N GLU A 104 -3.62 -18.82 -8.51
CA GLU A 104 -3.96 -17.64 -7.70
C GLU A 104 -4.85 -17.94 -6.48
N ALA A 105 -5.74 -18.93 -6.62
CA ALA A 105 -6.61 -19.37 -5.53
C ALA A 105 -5.81 -20.06 -4.42
N GLU A 106 -4.82 -20.88 -4.78
CA GLU A 106 -3.95 -21.57 -3.82
C GLU A 106 -3.03 -20.59 -3.10
N GLU A 107 -2.41 -19.64 -3.83
CA GLU A 107 -1.62 -18.56 -3.22
C GLU A 107 -2.45 -17.76 -2.22
N THR A 108 -3.71 -17.47 -2.57
CA THR A 108 -4.64 -16.73 -1.71
C THR A 108 -4.96 -17.48 -0.41
N GLU A 109 -5.24 -18.77 -0.48
CA GLU A 109 -5.53 -19.57 0.72
C GLU A 109 -4.27 -19.78 1.57
N LEU A 110 -3.07 -19.91 0.98
CA LEU A 110 -1.81 -19.92 1.73
C LEU A 110 -1.59 -18.62 2.49
N ALA A 111 -1.83 -17.47 1.84
CA ALA A 111 -1.73 -16.16 2.49
C ALA A 111 -2.71 -16.03 3.66
N LEU A 112 -3.98 -16.41 3.47
CA LEU A 112 -5.00 -16.38 4.53
C LEU A 112 -4.63 -17.30 5.70
N LYS A 113 -4.12 -18.49 5.43
CA LYS A 113 -3.65 -19.43 6.45
C LYS A 113 -2.46 -18.86 7.25
N ALA A 114 -1.49 -18.25 6.57
CA ALA A 114 -0.36 -17.62 7.23
C ALA A 114 -0.79 -16.45 8.13
N LEU A 115 -1.71 -15.60 7.67
CA LEU A 115 -2.27 -14.50 8.47
C LEU A 115 -3.05 -15.00 9.69
N ALA A 116 -3.81 -16.08 9.55
CA ALA A 116 -4.56 -16.67 10.68
C ALA A 116 -3.63 -17.22 11.76
N ALA A 117 -2.48 -17.78 11.38
CA ALA A 117 -1.49 -18.34 12.30
C ALA A 117 -0.60 -17.26 12.96
N ASN A 118 -0.55 -16.04 12.42
CA ASN A 118 0.36 -14.99 12.86
C ASN A 118 -0.39 -13.71 13.25
N PRO A 119 -0.98 -13.63 14.44
CA PRO A 119 -1.81 -12.52 14.89
C PRO A 119 -1.04 -11.19 15.04
N ASN A 120 0.29 -11.22 15.11
CA ASN A 120 1.18 -10.05 15.11
C ASN A 120 1.25 -9.35 13.74
N ILE A 121 0.75 -10.00 12.68
CA ILE A 121 0.71 -9.42 11.34
C ILE A 121 -0.60 -8.66 11.14
N SER A 122 -0.51 -7.45 10.58
CA SER A 122 -1.63 -6.73 9.99
C SER A 122 -1.41 -6.55 8.49
N CYS A 123 -2.46 -6.39 7.74
CA CYS A 123 -2.35 -6.19 6.30
C CYS A 123 -3.56 -5.45 5.72
N GLU A 124 -3.39 -4.94 4.52
CA GLU A 124 -4.49 -4.43 3.71
C GLU A 124 -4.51 -5.09 2.33
N SER A 125 -5.69 -5.12 1.75
CA SER A 125 -5.92 -5.48 0.35
C SER A 125 -6.33 -4.25 -0.46
N TYR A 126 -6.32 -4.34 -1.78
CA TYR A 126 -6.85 -3.30 -2.67
C TYR A 126 -7.71 -3.91 -3.78
N LEU A 127 -8.64 -3.09 -4.31
CA LEU A 127 -9.65 -3.56 -5.27
C LEU A 127 -9.31 -3.25 -6.73
N SER A 128 -8.24 -2.48 -6.98
CA SER A 128 -7.83 -2.12 -8.34
C SER A 128 -7.20 -3.30 -9.08
N PRO A 129 -7.54 -3.52 -10.37
CA PRO A 129 -6.82 -4.46 -11.22
C PRO A 129 -5.39 -4.01 -11.55
N LEU A 130 -5.09 -2.72 -11.35
CA LEU A 130 -3.85 -2.10 -11.81
C LEU A 130 -2.70 -2.28 -10.80
N ASN A 131 -1.53 -2.54 -11.33
CA ASN A 131 -0.25 -2.42 -10.65
C ASN A 131 0.57 -1.32 -11.32
N GLY A 132 1.13 -0.39 -10.54
CA GLY A 132 1.90 0.72 -11.07
C GLY A 132 3.39 0.56 -10.86
N THR A 133 4.17 1.07 -11.82
CA THR A 133 5.63 1.02 -11.79
C THR A 133 6.24 2.10 -12.70
N SER A 134 7.59 2.17 -12.79
CA SER A 134 8.31 3.04 -13.73
C SER A 134 8.46 2.35 -15.08
N ALA A 135 8.29 3.12 -16.18
CA ALA A 135 8.59 2.68 -17.55
C ALA A 135 9.99 3.13 -18.02
N GLU A 136 10.81 3.66 -17.11
CA GLU A 136 12.17 4.11 -17.41
C GLU A 136 13.00 2.96 -17.98
N ILE A 137 13.65 3.23 -19.11
CA ILE A 137 14.62 2.32 -19.73
C ILE A 137 16.03 2.78 -19.41
N ILE A 138 16.85 1.86 -18.92
CA ILE A 138 18.27 2.08 -18.61
C ILE A 138 19.06 0.99 -19.35
N ASP A 139 19.96 1.40 -20.22
CA ASP A 139 20.80 0.50 -21.03
C ASP A 139 19.96 -0.54 -21.82
N GLY A 140 18.83 -0.10 -22.39
CA GLY A 140 17.92 -0.94 -23.20
C GLY A 140 16.99 -1.85 -22.40
N LEU A 141 17.02 -1.81 -21.07
CA LEU A 141 16.20 -2.63 -20.18
C LEU A 141 15.35 -1.77 -19.24
N PRO A 142 14.13 -2.19 -18.88
CA PRO A 142 13.39 -1.50 -17.83
C PRO A 142 14.18 -1.46 -16.52
N GLY A 143 14.37 -0.27 -15.96
CA GLY A 143 15.08 -0.08 -14.69
C GLY A 143 14.36 -0.71 -13.50
N SER A 144 13.04 -0.87 -13.59
CA SER A 144 12.22 -1.50 -12.55
C SER A 144 12.06 -3.01 -12.78
N MET A 145 12.44 -3.81 -11.79
CA MET A 145 12.17 -5.27 -11.81
C MET A 145 10.67 -5.60 -11.84
N VAL A 146 9.82 -4.73 -11.27
CA VAL A 146 8.37 -4.88 -11.35
C VAL A 146 7.88 -4.77 -12.79
N THR A 147 8.41 -3.80 -13.55
CA THR A 147 8.09 -3.64 -14.97
C THR A 147 8.49 -4.87 -15.78
N ARG A 148 9.70 -5.38 -15.59
CA ARG A 148 10.17 -6.60 -16.27
C ARG A 148 9.22 -7.77 -16.00
N ARG A 149 8.83 -7.99 -14.74
CA ARG A 149 7.88 -9.06 -14.38
C ARG A 149 6.50 -8.86 -15.01
N CYS A 150 5.99 -7.61 -15.04
CA CYS A 150 4.70 -7.31 -15.68
C CYS A 150 4.75 -7.56 -17.21
N LEU A 151 5.87 -7.23 -17.87
CA LEU A 151 6.08 -7.55 -19.28
C LEU A 151 6.09 -9.06 -19.50
N LYS A 152 6.89 -9.79 -18.73
CA LYS A 152 6.96 -11.25 -18.79
C LYS A 152 5.59 -11.91 -18.59
N THR A 153 4.80 -11.43 -17.62
CA THR A 153 3.43 -11.92 -17.38
C THR A 153 2.53 -11.74 -18.60
N GLY A 154 2.72 -10.65 -19.36
CA GLY A 154 2.00 -10.40 -20.61
C GLY A 154 2.58 -11.11 -21.86
N GLY A 155 3.65 -11.89 -21.69
CA GLY A 155 4.31 -12.56 -22.81
C GLY A 155 5.23 -11.66 -23.65
N PHE A 156 5.61 -10.49 -23.14
CA PHE A 156 6.52 -9.54 -23.78
C PHE A 156 7.96 -9.77 -23.33
N THR A 157 8.93 -9.37 -24.17
CA THR A 157 10.36 -9.34 -23.81
C THR A 157 10.60 -8.31 -22.71
N GLU A 158 11.60 -8.57 -21.86
CA GLU A 158 11.93 -7.73 -20.70
C GLU A 158 12.91 -6.61 -21.08
N ASP A 159 12.66 -5.95 -22.23
CA ASP A 159 13.49 -4.91 -22.81
C ASP A 159 12.66 -3.72 -23.33
N GLU A 160 13.31 -2.74 -23.96
CA GLU A 160 12.66 -1.56 -24.53
C GLU A 160 11.65 -1.93 -25.62
N ALA A 161 11.96 -2.89 -26.47
CA ALA A 161 11.06 -3.34 -27.54
C ALA A 161 9.80 -4.01 -26.99
N GLY A 162 9.96 -4.85 -25.96
CA GLY A 162 8.83 -5.43 -25.24
C GLY A 162 7.96 -4.41 -24.53
N MET A 163 8.57 -3.35 -23.96
CA MET A 163 7.82 -2.25 -23.36
C MET A 163 6.99 -1.50 -24.41
N GLU A 164 7.57 -1.17 -25.56
CA GLU A 164 6.86 -0.53 -26.68
C GLU A 164 5.70 -1.40 -27.19
N ALA A 165 5.94 -2.69 -27.40
CA ALA A 165 4.92 -3.64 -27.84
C ALA A 165 3.78 -3.76 -26.79
N ALA A 166 4.10 -3.76 -25.51
CA ALA A 166 3.13 -3.78 -24.44
C ALA A 166 2.25 -2.52 -24.39
N LEU A 167 2.82 -1.33 -24.66
CA LEU A 167 2.07 -0.08 -24.78
C LEU A 167 1.15 -0.13 -26.00
N LEU A 168 1.65 -0.51 -27.16
CA LEU A 168 0.88 -0.58 -28.41
C LEU A 168 -0.29 -1.57 -28.31
N SER A 169 -0.10 -2.70 -27.65
CA SER A 169 -1.14 -3.72 -27.45
C SER A 169 -2.20 -3.34 -26.40
N GLY A 170 -1.93 -2.32 -25.58
CA GLY A 170 -2.77 -1.96 -24.43
C GLY A 170 -2.57 -2.88 -23.21
N TRP A 171 -1.53 -3.70 -23.16
CA TRP A 171 -1.13 -4.41 -21.96
C TRP A 171 -0.53 -3.49 -20.89
N ALA A 172 0.28 -2.52 -21.31
CA ALA A 172 0.78 -1.43 -20.50
C ALA A 172 0.03 -0.14 -20.80
N HIS A 173 -0.24 0.65 -19.76
CA HIS A 173 -0.91 1.94 -19.86
C HIS A 173 -0.01 3.02 -19.27
N VAL A 174 0.20 4.13 -19.96
CA VAL A 174 0.90 5.28 -19.36
C VAL A 174 -0.04 6.03 -18.42
N ASN A 175 0.41 6.30 -17.21
CA ASN A 175 -0.31 7.18 -16.27
C ASN A 175 -0.10 8.63 -16.71
N TYR A 176 -1.14 9.23 -17.27
CA TYR A 176 -1.10 10.56 -17.90
C TYR A 176 -1.84 11.59 -17.06
N PRO A 177 -1.18 12.70 -16.64
CA PRO A 177 -1.85 13.77 -15.94
C PRO A 177 -2.71 14.59 -16.91
N GLN A 178 -4.01 14.65 -16.65
CA GLN A 178 -4.97 15.43 -17.41
C GLN A 178 -5.67 16.43 -16.47
N GLY A 179 -5.18 17.66 -16.44
CA GLY A 179 -5.64 18.66 -15.48
C GLY A 179 -5.31 18.25 -14.04
N GLN A 180 -6.34 18.03 -13.22
CA GLN A 180 -6.19 17.58 -11.83
C GLN A 180 -6.38 16.07 -11.67
N GLU A 181 -6.62 15.35 -12.76
CA GLU A 181 -6.87 13.92 -12.74
C GLU A 181 -5.71 13.15 -13.37
N MET A 182 -5.58 11.89 -12.99
CA MET A 182 -4.68 10.95 -13.63
C MET A 182 -5.49 10.00 -14.48
N THR A 183 -5.17 9.92 -15.77
CA THR A 183 -5.83 9.04 -16.75
C THR A 183 -4.85 8.00 -17.29
N LEU A 184 -5.35 7.09 -18.10
CA LEU A 184 -4.55 6.04 -18.74
C LEU A 184 -4.50 6.28 -20.25
N LEU A 185 -3.30 6.43 -20.79
CA LEU A 185 -3.07 6.35 -22.24
C LEU A 185 -2.75 4.92 -22.66
N THR A 186 -3.23 4.53 -23.85
CA THR A 186 -2.97 3.23 -24.47
C THR A 186 -2.58 3.40 -25.93
N GLY A 187 -2.03 2.35 -26.54
CA GLY A 187 -1.72 2.30 -27.96
C GLY A 187 -0.65 3.33 -28.37
N GLU A 188 -0.79 3.88 -29.55
CA GLU A 188 0.16 4.86 -30.12
C GLU A 188 0.33 6.10 -29.24
N ALA A 189 -0.75 6.62 -28.67
CA ALA A 189 -0.70 7.78 -27.78
C ALA A 189 0.17 7.51 -26.54
N ALA A 190 0.09 6.31 -25.96
CA ALA A 190 0.92 5.91 -24.84
C ALA A 190 2.39 5.79 -25.23
N ARG A 191 2.67 5.13 -26.37
CA ARG A 191 4.03 4.99 -26.90
C ARG A 191 4.66 6.35 -27.17
N ASP A 192 3.94 7.25 -27.87
CA ASP A 192 4.45 8.54 -28.28
C ASP A 192 4.73 9.43 -27.07
N TYR A 193 3.84 9.42 -26.07
CA TYR A 193 4.06 10.13 -24.82
C TYR A 193 5.28 9.55 -24.05
N TRP A 194 5.38 8.24 -23.92
CA TRP A 194 6.51 7.57 -23.26
C TRP A 194 7.85 7.92 -23.92
N ARG A 195 7.92 7.86 -25.26
CA ARG A 195 9.13 8.28 -26.01
C ARG A 195 9.41 9.77 -25.85
N GLY A 196 8.38 10.62 -25.93
CA GLY A 196 8.51 12.06 -25.77
C GLY A 196 9.01 12.50 -24.39
N GLN A 197 8.76 11.69 -23.36
CA GLN A 197 9.28 11.88 -21.99
C GLN A 197 10.59 11.13 -21.73
N GLN A 198 11.32 10.72 -22.78
CA GLN A 198 12.58 9.95 -22.66
C GLN A 198 12.42 8.72 -21.75
N THR A 199 11.31 8.03 -21.85
CA THR A 199 10.90 6.87 -21.07
C THR A 199 10.61 7.13 -19.57
N LEU A 200 10.84 8.35 -19.06
CA LEU A 200 10.67 8.76 -17.65
C LEU A 200 9.19 8.99 -17.31
N VAL A 201 8.38 7.95 -17.40
CA VAL A 201 6.96 8.00 -17.05
C VAL A 201 6.59 6.85 -16.10
N SER A 202 5.50 7.02 -15.37
CA SER A 202 4.89 5.90 -14.65
C SER A 202 3.88 5.17 -15.55
N VAL A 203 3.81 3.86 -15.38
CA VAL A 203 2.90 2.98 -16.14
C VAL A 203 2.10 2.10 -15.20
N SER A 204 0.97 1.64 -15.69
CA SER A 204 0.08 0.69 -15.03
C SER A 204 -0.10 -0.57 -15.88
N PHE A 205 -0.21 -1.72 -15.21
CA PHE A 205 -0.50 -3.02 -15.80
C PHE A 205 -1.69 -3.66 -15.08
N ALA A 206 -2.63 -4.24 -15.83
CA ALA A 206 -3.80 -4.92 -15.25
C ALA A 206 -3.48 -6.36 -14.82
N VAL A 207 -2.51 -6.53 -13.91
CA VAL A 207 -1.96 -7.82 -13.49
C VAL A 207 -2.51 -8.36 -12.15
N ASN A 208 -3.52 -7.69 -11.56
CA ASN A 208 -4.11 -8.14 -10.30
C ASN A 208 -5.40 -8.93 -10.57
N PRO A 209 -5.41 -10.27 -10.39
CA PRO A 209 -6.58 -11.10 -10.66
C PRO A 209 -7.79 -10.74 -9.81
N VAL A 210 -9.00 -10.98 -10.32
CA VAL A 210 -10.25 -10.65 -9.61
C VAL A 210 -10.47 -11.53 -8.40
N GLY A 211 -10.13 -12.83 -8.49
CA GLY A 211 -10.32 -13.81 -7.42
C GLY A 211 -9.66 -13.37 -6.10
N PRO A 212 -8.33 -13.17 -6.07
CA PRO A 212 -7.64 -12.66 -4.87
C PRO A 212 -8.17 -11.31 -4.38
N ARG A 213 -8.49 -10.36 -5.27
CA ARG A 213 -9.03 -9.05 -4.87
C ARG A 213 -10.32 -9.17 -4.08
N VAL A 214 -11.25 -10.01 -4.54
CA VAL A 214 -12.52 -10.25 -3.86
C VAL A 214 -12.31 -11.08 -2.60
N ARG A 215 -11.61 -12.21 -2.71
CA ARG A 215 -11.40 -13.17 -1.61
C ARG A 215 -10.70 -12.53 -0.42
N LEU A 216 -9.61 -11.78 -0.63
CA LEU A 216 -8.86 -11.11 0.44
C LEU A 216 -9.66 -9.96 1.07
N ALA A 217 -10.44 -9.22 0.28
CA ALA A 217 -11.27 -8.14 0.81
C ALA A 217 -12.40 -8.65 1.71
N THR A 218 -12.93 -9.86 1.45
CA THR A 218 -14.14 -10.41 2.11
C THR A 218 -13.85 -11.53 3.11
N ALA A 219 -12.62 -12.08 3.14
CA ALA A 219 -12.26 -13.23 3.98
C ALA A 219 -12.46 -12.94 5.46
N LYS A 220 -13.13 -13.89 6.15
CA LYS A 220 -13.34 -13.87 7.60
C LYS A 220 -12.67 -15.06 8.25
N LYS A 221 -12.21 -14.87 9.48
CA LYS A 221 -11.75 -15.92 10.39
C LYS A 221 -12.94 -16.66 10.99
N ALA A 222 -12.69 -17.75 11.72
CA ALA A 222 -13.71 -18.55 12.38
C ALA A 222 -14.53 -17.76 13.42
N ASP A 223 -13.95 -16.73 14.03
CA ASP A 223 -14.60 -15.84 14.99
C ASP A 223 -15.43 -14.72 14.33
N GLY A 224 -15.53 -14.70 13.00
CA GLY A 224 -16.23 -13.68 12.21
C GLY A 224 -15.44 -12.40 11.97
N SER A 225 -14.26 -12.22 12.57
CA SER A 225 -13.37 -11.08 12.28
C SER A 225 -12.74 -11.20 10.90
N PHE A 226 -12.32 -10.07 10.33
CA PHE A 226 -11.66 -10.09 9.02
C PHE A 226 -10.26 -10.71 9.10
N ALA A 227 -9.90 -11.52 8.11
CA ALA A 227 -8.57 -12.07 7.96
C ALA A 227 -7.56 -11.01 7.47
N VAL A 228 -8.03 -10.07 6.62
CA VAL A 228 -7.30 -8.89 6.15
C VAL A 228 -7.92 -7.65 6.78
N ASP A 229 -7.13 -6.85 7.50
CA ASP A 229 -7.65 -5.80 8.39
C ASP A 229 -8.35 -4.67 7.61
N ALA A 230 -7.76 -4.20 6.52
CA ALA A 230 -8.23 -3.00 5.82
C ALA A 230 -8.34 -3.21 4.29
N VAL A 231 -8.98 -2.25 3.63
CA VAL A 231 -8.93 -2.09 2.17
C VAL A 231 -8.36 -0.71 1.87
N SER A 232 -7.32 -0.67 1.03
CA SER A 232 -6.64 0.54 0.60
C SER A 232 -6.79 0.76 -0.91
N THR A 233 -6.16 1.80 -1.44
CA THR A 233 -6.07 2.04 -2.88
C THR A 233 -4.76 1.53 -3.46
N ASP A 234 -3.72 1.40 -2.63
CA ASP A 234 -2.31 1.28 -3.06
C ASP A 234 -1.98 2.34 -4.14
N GLY A 235 -2.53 3.55 -3.95
CA GLY A 235 -2.62 4.63 -4.93
C GLY A 235 -1.31 5.37 -5.15
N GLY A 236 -1.34 6.68 -5.00
CA GLY A 236 -0.30 7.62 -5.40
C GLY A 236 -0.66 8.27 -6.73
N GLY A 237 0.32 8.52 -7.63
CA GLY A 237 0.08 9.07 -8.97
C GLY A 237 -0.48 8.08 -9.99
N ILE A 238 -1.19 7.04 -9.54
CA ILE A 238 -1.75 5.98 -10.39
C ILE A 238 -3.27 6.04 -10.25
N PRO A 239 -4.06 5.86 -11.34
CA PRO A 239 -5.51 5.93 -11.30
C PRO A 239 -6.12 4.65 -10.68
N ARG A 240 -5.79 4.40 -9.41
CA ARG A 240 -6.27 3.26 -8.61
C ARG A 240 -7.31 3.65 -7.57
N ASN A 241 -7.85 4.85 -7.64
CA ASN A 241 -8.82 5.37 -6.67
C ASN A 241 -10.23 4.79 -6.90
N VAL A 242 -10.33 3.47 -6.86
CA VAL A 242 -11.57 2.69 -7.11
C VAL A 242 -12.21 2.18 -5.83
N LEU A 243 -11.80 2.66 -4.67
CA LEU A 243 -12.20 2.12 -3.37
C LEU A 243 -13.71 2.21 -3.15
N LEU A 244 -14.34 3.36 -3.42
CA LEU A 244 -15.78 3.52 -3.28
C LEU A 244 -16.55 2.73 -4.35
N PRO A 245 -16.31 2.90 -5.67
CA PRO A 245 -17.07 2.18 -6.68
C PRO A 245 -16.93 0.65 -6.56
N ALA A 246 -15.72 0.15 -6.36
CA ALA A 246 -15.51 -1.29 -6.23
C ALA A 246 -15.97 -1.86 -4.87
N GLY A 247 -15.75 -1.13 -3.79
CA GLY A 247 -16.20 -1.52 -2.46
C GLY A 247 -17.73 -1.57 -2.36
N LEU A 248 -18.43 -0.56 -2.90
CA LEU A 248 -19.88 -0.56 -2.95
C LEU A 248 -20.45 -1.65 -3.89
N ALA A 249 -19.72 -1.99 -4.97
CA ALA A 249 -20.09 -3.14 -5.79
C ALA A 249 -20.03 -4.45 -4.99
N LEU A 250 -19.03 -4.64 -4.13
CA LEU A 250 -18.97 -5.80 -3.23
C LEU A 250 -20.14 -5.83 -2.24
N VAL A 251 -20.61 -4.66 -1.78
CA VAL A 251 -21.80 -4.56 -0.92
C VAL A 251 -23.05 -4.96 -1.69
N ASP A 252 -23.24 -4.43 -2.89
CA ASP A 252 -24.42 -4.72 -3.72
C ASP A 252 -24.49 -6.20 -4.13
N LEU A 253 -23.33 -6.86 -4.28
CA LEU A 253 -23.21 -8.30 -4.57
C LEU A 253 -23.26 -9.20 -3.32
N GLY A 254 -23.40 -8.61 -2.12
CA GLY A 254 -23.48 -9.37 -0.87
C GLY A 254 -22.14 -9.91 -0.34
N GLY A 255 -21.01 -9.48 -0.90
CA GLY A 255 -19.67 -9.86 -0.43
C GLY A 255 -19.29 -9.20 0.90
N LEU A 256 -19.80 -7.99 1.15
CA LEU A 256 -19.67 -7.24 2.40
C LEU A 256 -21.00 -6.56 2.75
N SER A 257 -21.28 -6.36 4.03
CA SER A 257 -22.27 -5.36 4.44
C SER A 257 -21.69 -3.95 4.30
N LEU A 258 -22.55 -2.92 4.26
CA LEU A 258 -22.08 -1.52 4.21
C LEU A 258 -21.26 -1.17 5.45
N GLN A 259 -21.65 -1.64 6.64
CA GLN A 259 -20.91 -1.44 7.89
C GLN A 259 -19.51 -2.06 7.83
N GLU A 260 -19.39 -3.26 7.26
CA GLU A 260 -18.09 -3.93 7.10
C GLU A 260 -17.18 -3.19 6.12
N LEU A 261 -17.72 -2.72 5.01
CA LEU A 261 -16.96 -1.88 4.08
C LEU A 261 -16.44 -0.63 4.78
N VAL A 262 -17.32 0.12 5.45
CA VAL A 262 -16.93 1.36 6.18
C VAL A 262 -15.91 1.05 7.27
N ALA A 263 -16.06 -0.05 8.00
CA ALA A 263 -15.07 -0.46 8.99
C ALA A 263 -13.70 -0.69 8.36
N LYS A 264 -13.63 -1.38 7.21
CA LYS A 264 -12.36 -1.70 6.53
C LYS A 264 -11.66 -0.50 5.89
N ILE A 265 -12.40 0.55 5.50
CA ILE A 265 -11.82 1.72 4.81
C ILE A 265 -11.66 2.94 5.73
N SER A 266 -12.19 2.90 6.95
CA SER A 266 -12.18 4.02 7.89
C SER A 266 -11.75 3.61 9.30
N TYR A 267 -12.54 2.79 9.98
CA TYR A 267 -12.30 2.44 11.39
C TYR A 267 -11.01 1.63 11.59
N GLN A 268 -10.81 0.58 10.80
CA GLN A 268 -9.62 -0.28 10.93
C GLN A 268 -8.31 0.46 10.58
N PRO A 269 -8.20 1.23 9.48
CA PRO A 269 -7.02 2.05 9.24
C PRO A 269 -6.71 3.03 10.37
N ALA A 270 -7.73 3.67 10.94
CA ALA A 270 -7.53 4.57 12.08
C ALA A 270 -6.94 3.84 13.29
N ARG A 271 -7.45 2.65 13.61
CA ARG A 271 -6.93 1.82 14.71
C ARG A 271 -5.51 1.31 14.46
N LEU A 272 -5.21 0.90 13.22
CA LEU A 272 -3.85 0.46 12.86
C LEU A 272 -2.81 1.54 13.10
N LEU A 273 -3.18 2.80 12.91
CA LEU A 273 -2.30 3.96 13.06
C LEU A 273 -2.38 4.66 14.43
N GLY A 274 -3.19 4.15 15.38
CA GLY A 274 -3.37 4.78 16.69
C GLY A 274 -4.17 6.10 16.65
N LEU A 275 -5.00 6.31 15.61
CA LEU A 275 -5.81 7.52 15.45
C LEU A 275 -7.09 7.43 16.30
N ALA A 276 -6.98 7.67 17.62
CA ALA A 276 -8.06 7.49 18.58
C ALA A 276 -9.33 8.31 18.27
N ASN A 277 -9.18 9.50 17.69
CA ASN A 277 -10.28 10.43 17.42
C ASN A 277 -10.87 10.32 16.00
N LYS A 278 -10.43 9.36 15.20
CA LYS A 278 -10.86 9.18 13.80
C LYS A 278 -11.51 7.82 13.55
N GLY A 279 -12.09 7.66 12.38
CA GLY A 279 -12.64 6.39 11.89
C GLY A 279 -14.04 6.06 12.40
N SER A 280 -14.70 6.91 13.19
CA SER A 280 -16.09 6.73 13.60
C SER A 280 -16.80 8.06 13.85
N LEU A 281 -18.13 8.06 13.78
CA LEU A 281 -19.00 9.22 14.00
C LEU A 281 -19.50 9.30 15.47
N THR A 282 -18.68 8.90 16.42
CA THR A 282 -18.99 8.98 17.85
C THR A 282 -18.84 10.43 18.34
N ALA A 283 -19.74 10.90 19.19
CA ALA A 283 -19.67 12.23 19.78
C ALA A 283 -18.32 12.46 20.49
N GLY A 284 -17.73 13.62 20.29
CA GLY A 284 -16.42 14.01 20.83
C GLY A 284 -15.22 13.63 19.94
N ARG A 285 -15.45 12.95 18.81
CA ARG A 285 -14.41 12.67 17.81
C ARG A 285 -14.33 13.75 16.75
N ASP A 286 -13.26 13.71 15.93
CA ASP A 286 -13.06 14.64 14.82
C ASP A 286 -14.24 14.54 13.84
N ALA A 287 -14.73 15.68 13.36
CA ALA A 287 -15.78 15.75 12.35
C ALA A 287 -15.21 15.50 10.94
N ASP A 288 -14.70 14.29 10.71
CA ASP A 288 -14.23 13.81 9.41
C ASP A 288 -15.34 12.92 8.81
N ILE A 289 -16.06 13.43 7.82
CA ILE A 289 -17.27 12.80 7.31
C ILE A 289 -17.21 12.76 5.78
N THR A 290 -17.43 11.59 5.19
CA THR A 290 -17.69 11.45 3.76
C THR A 290 -19.16 11.12 3.53
N ILE A 291 -19.86 11.95 2.77
CA ILE A 291 -21.22 11.68 2.31
C ILE A 291 -21.10 10.97 0.96
N VAL A 292 -21.63 9.75 0.87
CA VAL A 292 -21.50 8.89 -0.30
C VAL A 292 -22.82 8.85 -1.07
N ASP A 293 -22.77 9.17 -2.36
CA ASP A 293 -23.83 8.84 -3.30
C ASP A 293 -23.72 7.36 -3.70
N ARG A 294 -24.65 6.56 -3.22
CA ARG A 294 -24.68 5.11 -3.48
C ARG A 294 -24.99 4.76 -4.93
N LEU A 295 -25.81 5.58 -5.62
CA LEU A 295 -26.17 5.33 -7.01
C LEU A 295 -24.99 5.61 -7.95
N GLN A 296 -24.29 6.72 -7.70
CA GLN A 296 -23.08 7.09 -8.44
C GLN A 296 -21.82 6.34 -7.93
N ARG A 297 -21.92 5.66 -6.79
CA ARG A 297 -20.77 5.01 -6.10
C ARG A 297 -19.58 5.94 -5.93
N SER A 298 -19.83 7.18 -5.56
CA SER A 298 -18.83 8.25 -5.43
C SER A 298 -19.04 9.08 -4.17
N ALA A 299 -18.02 9.84 -3.77
CA ALA A 299 -18.19 10.83 -2.71
C ALA A 299 -18.98 12.03 -3.27
N PHE A 300 -20.10 12.38 -2.62
CA PHE A 300 -20.85 13.61 -2.86
C PHE A 300 -20.21 14.79 -2.13
N ALA A 301 -19.83 14.61 -0.88
CA ALA A 301 -19.12 15.63 -0.09
C ALA A 301 -18.11 14.97 0.85
N THR A 302 -17.02 15.70 1.14
CA THR A 302 -16.03 15.35 2.16
C THR A 302 -15.81 16.52 3.10
N ILE A 303 -15.93 16.25 4.39
CA ILE A 303 -15.73 17.18 5.50
C ILE A 303 -14.51 16.70 6.27
N ILE A 304 -13.57 17.60 6.56
CA ILE A 304 -12.35 17.30 7.33
C ILE A 304 -12.26 18.32 8.45
N GLY A 305 -12.22 17.86 9.70
CA GLY A 305 -12.19 18.75 10.88
C GLY A 305 -13.38 19.72 10.94
N GLY A 306 -14.55 19.30 10.45
CA GLY A 306 -15.76 20.14 10.39
C GLY A 306 -15.83 21.10 9.20
N GLN A 307 -14.82 21.14 8.33
CA GLN A 307 -14.79 21.99 7.14
C GLN A 307 -15.10 21.21 5.87
N VAL A 308 -15.98 21.73 5.01
CA VAL A 308 -16.27 21.12 3.70
C VAL A 308 -15.07 21.32 2.77
N CYS A 309 -14.40 20.21 2.43
CA CYS A 309 -13.21 20.22 1.57
C CYS A 309 -13.51 19.80 0.13
N TYR A 310 -14.60 19.06 -0.10
CA TYR A 310 -15.06 18.64 -1.41
C TYR A 310 -16.59 18.57 -1.43
N MET A 311 -17.23 19.00 -2.50
CA MET A 311 -18.67 18.88 -2.72
C MET A 311 -19.01 18.93 -4.20
N GLY A 312 -19.83 17.99 -4.67
CA GLY A 312 -20.41 18.01 -6.00
C GLY A 312 -19.36 18.11 -7.14
N GLY A 313 -18.26 17.37 -7.05
CA GLY A 313 -17.20 17.38 -8.07
C GLY A 313 -16.16 18.51 -7.91
N LYS A 314 -16.28 19.37 -6.87
CA LYS A 314 -15.38 20.52 -6.68
C LYS A 314 -14.58 20.38 -5.38
N VAL A 315 -13.28 20.61 -5.46
CA VAL A 315 -12.42 20.81 -4.29
C VAL A 315 -12.63 22.26 -3.79
N LEU A 316 -13.09 22.42 -2.56
CA LEU A 316 -13.47 23.72 -1.97
C LEU A 316 -12.50 24.18 -0.90
N GLY A 317 -11.75 23.28 -0.30
CA GLY A 317 -10.88 23.60 0.82
C GLY A 317 -9.62 22.75 0.82
N ARG A 318 -8.70 23.11 1.71
CA ARG A 318 -7.49 22.33 2.01
C ARG A 318 -7.75 21.56 3.30
N GLY A 319 -7.73 20.24 3.22
CA GLY A 319 -7.76 19.36 4.36
C GLY A 319 -6.48 18.56 4.42
N GLY A 320 -6.16 18.07 5.60
CA GLY A 320 -5.04 17.17 5.81
C GLY A 320 -4.04 17.70 6.83
N ARG A 321 -3.64 16.80 7.71
CA ARG A 321 -2.57 16.99 8.69
C ARG A 321 -1.56 15.86 8.51
N ILE A 322 -0.33 16.10 8.89
CA ILE A 322 0.72 15.06 8.85
C ILE A 322 0.62 14.23 10.12
N ILE A 323 0.30 12.95 9.96
CA ILE A 323 0.29 11.99 11.07
C ILE A 323 1.73 11.75 11.51
N THR A 324 2.04 12.04 12.76
CA THR A 324 3.38 11.88 13.34
C THR A 324 3.29 11.53 14.81
N THR A 325 4.39 11.14 15.41
CA THR A 325 4.52 11.00 16.88
C THR A 325 4.95 12.31 17.52
N ALA A 326 4.93 12.38 18.84
CA ALA A 326 5.44 13.53 19.60
C ALA A 326 6.90 13.88 19.20
N ALA A 327 7.71 12.88 18.89
CA ALA A 327 9.12 13.07 18.49
C ALA A 327 9.29 13.84 17.16
N GLY A 328 8.31 13.77 16.25
CA GLY A 328 8.38 14.42 14.95
C GLY A 328 7.57 15.71 14.83
N ALA A 329 6.75 16.05 15.83
CA ALA A 329 5.79 17.14 15.75
C ALA A 329 6.44 18.50 15.45
N ASP A 330 7.55 18.82 16.10
CA ASP A 330 8.24 20.10 15.91
C ASP A 330 8.89 20.20 14.51
N TYR A 331 9.43 19.10 14.01
CA TYR A 331 9.93 19.04 12.64
C TYR A 331 8.79 19.32 11.64
N VAL A 332 7.64 18.67 11.79
CA VAL A 332 6.47 18.88 10.90
C VAL A 332 6.05 20.36 10.92
N ARG A 333 5.97 21.00 12.13
CA ARG A 333 5.67 22.43 12.23
C ARG A 333 6.71 23.31 11.55
N SER A 334 8.00 22.96 11.68
CA SER A 334 9.09 23.71 11.04
C SER A 334 9.02 23.70 9.51
N GLN A 335 8.33 22.71 8.93
CA GLN A 335 8.06 22.64 7.49
C GLN A 335 6.79 23.39 7.07
N GLY A 336 6.15 24.14 7.96
CA GLY A 336 4.90 24.88 7.70
C GLY A 336 3.67 23.98 7.61
N LEU A 337 3.75 22.74 8.14
CA LEU A 337 2.67 21.75 8.09
C LEU A 337 2.07 21.54 9.50
N GLU A 338 0.80 21.16 9.54
CA GLU A 338 0.10 20.86 10.80
C GLU A 338 0.28 19.39 11.19
N PRO A 339 0.84 19.06 12.37
CA PRO A 339 0.96 17.69 12.83
C PRO A 339 -0.37 17.19 13.43
N LEU A 340 -0.74 15.95 13.12
CA LEU A 340 -1.65 15.13 13.88
C LEU A 340 -0.83 14.15 14.71
N VAL A 341 -0.65 14.50 15.98
CA VAL A 341 0.19 13.70 16.89
C VAL A 341 -0.57 12.46 17.36
N VAL A 342 0.05 11.30 17.20
CA VAL A 342 -0.47 10.01 17.67
C VAL A 342 0.50 9.39 18.67
N ASP A 343 -0.03 8.59 19.58
CA ASP A 343 0.75 7.64 20.35
C ASP A 343 0.68 6.27 19.68
N LEU A 344 1.80 5.75 19.23
CA LEU A 344 1.86 4.43 18.60
C LEU A 344 1.59 3.29 19.59
N ALA A 345 1.62 3.53 20.91
CA ALA A 345 1.14 2.56 21.89
C ALA A 345 -0.37 2.28 21.74
N ASP A 346 -1.14 3.22 21.16
CA ASP A 346 -2.56 3.03 20.81
C ASP A 346 -2.78 2.31 19.48
N SER A 347 -1.72 2.06 18.70
CA SER A 347 -1.80 1.31 17.45
C SER A 347 -2.20 -0.14 17.71
N SER A 348 -3.28 -0.58 17.08
CA SER A 348 -3.70 -1.98 17.18
C SER A 348 -2.67 -2.96 16.60
N LEU A 349 -1.80 -2.53 15.70
CA LEU A 349 -0.67 -3.32 15.22
C LEU A 349 0.35 -3.56 16.33
N LEU A 350 0.81 -2.49 17.01
CA LEU A 350 1.86 -2.61 18.03
C LEU A 350 1.33 -3.30 19.30
N GLN A 351 0.03 -3.14 19.61
CA GLN A 351 -0.62 -3.86 20.73
C GLN A 351 -0.73 -5.38 20.49
N LYS A 352 -0.71 -5.86 19.25
CA LYS A 352 -0.76 -7.29 18.94
C LYS A 352 0.48 -8.04 19.47
N ALA A 353 1.64 -7.41 19.53
CA ALA A 353 2.88 -7.99 20.03
C ALA A 353 2.95 -8.07 21.55
N GLN A 354 2.21 -7.23 22.28
CA GLN A 354 2.25 -7.16 23.76
C GLN A 354 1.39 -8.24 24.43
N LYS A 355 0.59 -8.98 23.66
CA LYS A 355 -0.35 -10.00 24.18
C LYS A 355 0.23 -11.42 24.19
N ARG A 356 1.55 -11.60 24.07
CA ARG A 356 2.25 -12.89 24.19
C ARG A 356 2.90 -13.08 25.55
#